data_510117fcb07c862685ff6fff790e0d01
#
_entry.id   510117fcb07c862685ff6fff790e0d01
#
_cell.length_a   1.000
_cell.length_b   1.000
_cell.length_c   1.000
_cell.angle_alpha   90.00
_cell.angle_beta   90.00
_cell.angle_gamma   90.00
#
_symmetry.space_group_name_H-M   'P 1'
#
loop_
_entity.id
_entity.type
_entity.pdbx_description
1 polymer ?
#
loop_
_entity_poly.entity_id
_entity_poly.type
_entity_poly.pdbx_seq_one_letter_code
_entity_poly.pdbx_strand_id
1 'polypeptide(L)'
;VITAISGPYEPRDDRQCNRTGFYIRKFLDTTPSAGTIGRGSEMWSPYFRLAEAYLIAAEASFELKGSTTESLGYINAIRERAGVQPLTALTFENIVHENQVEFAFEGHRWWDLKRWRLADKIWNGDSNNPSAQRRGLWPYLVVDKGDANHGKWVFFEKNMTEIYPYPLKFELRHYYGEFENGWLNNNPKLVKNPYQ
;
A
#
# COMPACT_ATOMS: atom_id res chain seq x y z
N VAL A 1 21.71 -4.82 24.50
CA VAL A 1 21.64 -5.85 23.45
C VAL A 1 20.23 -5.90 22.94
N ILE A 2 20.06 -5.75 21.62
CA ILE A 2 18.78 -5.85 20.95
C ILE A 2 18.63 -7.29 20.47
N THR A 3 17.62 -7.98 20.94
CA THR A 3 17.33 -9.35 20.52
C THR A 3 16.05 -9.35 19.68
N ALA A 4 16.10 -9.94 18.50
CA ALA A 4 14.91 -10.20 17.73
C ALA A 4 14.08 -11.24 18.46
N ILE A 5 12.91 -10.82 18.94
CA ILE A 5 11.92 -11.77 19.43
C ILE A 5 10.79 -11.80 18.41
N SER A 6 10.73 -12.87 17.72
CA SER A 6 9.66 -13.18 16.80
C SER A 6 8.79 -14.24 17.43
N GLY A 7 8.06 -13.92 18.49
CA GLY A 7 7.17 -14.87 19.13
C GLY A 7 7.80 -16.24 19.47
N PRO A 8 7.02 -17.28 19.75
CA PRO A 8 7.54 -18.62 20.01
C PRO A 8 8.15 -19.31 18.77
N TYR A 9 7.99 -18.73 17.60
CA TYR A 9 8.55 -19.21 16.35
C TYR A 9 9.34 -18.09 15.68
N GLU A 10 10.53 -18.35 15.22
CA GLU A 10 11.20 -17.42 14.31
C GLU A 10 10.38 -17.34 13.02
N PRO A 11 9.81 -16.19 12.66
CA PRO A 11 8.93 -16.10 11.49
C PRO A 11 9.64 -16.44 10.18
N ARG A 12 10.96 -16.54 10.20
CA ARG A 12 11.77 -16.86 9.03
C ARG A 12 11.75 -18.33 8.66
N ASP A 13 11.52 -19.22 9.61
CA ASP A 13 11.65 -20.66 9.41
C ASP A 13 10.31 -21.33 9.14
N ASP A 14 9.20 -20.70 9.52
CA ASP A 14 7.87 -21.20 9.23
C ASP A 14 7.28 -20.55 7.97
N ARG A 15 7.01 -21.36 6.96
CA ARG A 15 6.39 -20.91 5.70
C ARG A 15 4.96 -20.37 5.89
N GLN A 16 4.35 -20.65 7.02
CA GLN A 16 3.00 -20.16 7.35
C GLN A 16 3.00 -18.82 8.08
N CYS A 17 4.16 -18.31 8.49
CA CYS A 17 4.27 -17.06 9.20
C CYS A 17 4.74 -15.92 8.28
N ASN A 18 4.26 -14.70 8.56
CA ASN A 18 4.79 -13.52 7.90
C ASN A 18 6.21 -13.24 8.42
N ARG A 19 7.17 -13.10 7.51
CA ARG A 19 8.59 -12.93 7.85
C ARG A 19 8.93 -11.65 8.61
N THR A 20 8.07 -10.65 8.58
CA THR A 20 8.22 -9.41 9.34
C THR A 20 7.51 -9.45 10.68
N GLY A 21 6.69 -10.45 10.96
CA GLY A 21 5.85 -10.50 12.16
C GLY A 21 4.63 -9.57 12.12
N PHE A 22 4.44 -8.80 11.05
CA PHE A 22 3.26 -7.95 10.88
C PHE A 22 2.21 -8.64 10.04
N TYR A 23 0.97 -8.50 10.45
CA TYR A 23 -0.19 -9.08 9.78
C TYR A 23 -1.19 -8.00 9.40
N ILE A 24 -1.92 -8.22 8.30
CA ILE A 24 -2.99 -7.33 7.88
C ILE A 24 -4.16 -7.52 8.84
N ARG A 25 -4.57 -6.46 9.52
CA ARG A 25 -5.77 -6.47 10.39
C ARG A 25 -7.04 -6.07 9.64
N LYS A 26 -6.93 -5.32 8.57
CA LYS A 26 -8.03 -4.62 7.91
C LYS A 26 -9.22 -5.52 7.54
N PHE A 27 -9.00 -6.76 7.17
CA PHE A 27 -10.04 -7.70 6.77
C PHE A 27 -10.14 -8.91 7.70
N LEU A 28 -9.60 -8.78 8.90
CA LEU A 28 -9.72 -9.83 9.91
C LEU A 28 -11.03 -9.71 10.67
N ASP A 29 -11.79 -10.78 10.67
CA ASP A 29 -12.91 -10.97 11.57
C ASP A 29 -12.38 -11.29 12.96
N THR A 30 -12.63 -10.41 13.91
CA THR A 30 -12.19 -10.57 15.30
C THR A 30 -13.21 -11.30 16.19
N THR A 31 -14.30 -11.77 15.60
CA THR A 31 -15.30 -12.59 16.30
C THR A 31 -14.66 -13.91 16.76
N PRO A 32 -14.88 -14.34 18.00
CA PRO A 32 -14.34 -15.61 18.47
C PRO A 32 -14.73 -16.77 17.55
N SER A 33 -13.72 -17.56 17.15
CA SER A 33 -13.87 -18.70 16.22
C SER A 33 -14.24 -18.35 14.78
N ALA A 34 -14.14 -17.07 14.36
CA ALA A 34 -14.27 -16.71 12.95
C ALA A 34 -13.20 -17.44 12.11
N GLY A 35 -13.57 -17.85 10.91
CA GLY A 35 -12.67 -18.57 10.00
C GLY A 35 -12.40 -20.02 10.37
N THR A 36 -12.99 -20.57 11.43
CA THR A 36 -12.90 -21.99 11.73
C THR A 36 -13.80 -22.80 10.78
N ILE A 37 -13.45 -24.08 10.59
CA ILE A 37 -14.26 -25.00 9.77
C ILE A 37 -15.70 -25.02 10.31
N GLY A 38 -16.65 -24.69 9.44
CA GLY A 38 -18.09 -24.72 9.75
C GLY A 38 -18.68 -23.38 10.22
N ARG A 39 -17.89 -22.35 10.55
CA ARG A 39 -18.43 -21.04 10.95
C ARG A 39 -18.26 -19.94 9.90
N GLY A 40 -17.13 -19.93 9.19
CA GLY A 40 -16.86 -18.86 8.23
C GLY A 40 -16.58 -17.50 8.89
N SER A 41 -16.76 -16.41 8.14
CA SER A 41 -16.61 -15.05 8.60
C SER A 41 -17.83 -14.22 8.17
N GLU A 42 -18.29 -13.34 9.05
CA GLU A 42 -19.37 -12.37 8.78
C GLU A 42 -18.81 -11.00 8.34
N MET A 43 -17.50 -10.92 8.11
CA MET A 43 -16.84 -9.69 7.70
C MET A 43 -17.29 -9.25 6.31
N TRP A 44 -17.69 -8.00 6.21
CA TRP A 44 -18.03 -7.37 4.93
C TRP A 44 -16.76 -6.95 4.19
N SER A 45 -16.73 -7.20 2.89
CA SER A 45 -15.73 -6.65 1.99
C SER A 45 -16.40 -5.54 1.16
N PRO A 46 -16.19 -4.26 1.50
CA PRO A 46 -16.79 -3.16 0.77
C PRO A 46 -16.14 -3.02 -0.61
N TYR A 47 -16.94 -2.93 -1.66
CA TYR A 47 -16.48 -2.56 -3.00
C TYR A 47 -16.26 -1.04 -3.12
N PHE A 48 -17.15 -0.27 -2.50
CA PHE A 48 -17.10 1.18 -2.44
C PHE A 48 -17.42 1.64 -1.02
N ARG A 49 -16.79 2.71 -0.60
CA ARG A 49 -17.04 3.30 0.71
C ARG A 49 -16.90 4.82 0.66
N LEU A 50 -17.52 5.48 1.63
CA LEU A 50 -17.63 6.93 1.68
C LEU A 50 -16.28 7.64 1.59
N ALA A 51 -15.22 7.06 2.15
CA ALA A 51 -13.87 7.62 2.06
C ALA A 51 -13.40 7.79 0.60
N GLU A 52 -13.78 6.87 -0.30
CA GLU A 52 -13.45 6.98 -1.72
C GLU A 52 -14.14 8.19 -2.35
N ALA A 53 -15.44 8.40 -2.06
CA ALA A 53 -16.15 9.57 -2.53
C ALA A 53 -15.49 10.88 -2.05
N TYR A 54 -15.07 10.94 -0.79
CA TYR A 54 -14.37 12.11 -0.25
C TYR A 54 -13.01 12.36 -0.94
N LEU A 55 -12.21 11.32 -1.15
CA LEU A 55 -10.89 11.49 -1.78
C LEU A 55 -11.01 11.80 -3.27
N ILE A 56 -11.99 11.24 -3.97
CA ILE A 56 -12.33 11.63 -5.35
C ILE A 56 -12.76 13.10 -5.40
N ALA A 57 -13.61 13.56 -4.48
CA ALA A 57 -14.05 14.93 -4.42
C ALA A 57 -12.89 15.90 -4.08
N ALA A 58 -12.00 15.50 -3.17
CA ALA A 58 -10.80 16.27 -2.83
C ALA A 58 -9.88 16.44 -4.06
N GLU A 59 -9.62 15.34 -4.78
CA GLU A 59 -8.81 15.35 -6.00
C GLU A 59 -9.46 16.20 -7.09
N ALA A 60 -10.73 15.98 -7.40
CA ALA A 60 -11.43 16.73 -8.45
C ALA A 60 -11.51 18.23 -8.14
N SER A 61 -11.78 18.59 -6.88
CA SER A 61 -11.79 20.00 -6.46
C SER A 61 -10.40 20.62 -6.52
N PHE A 62 -9.36 19.87 -6.14
CA PHE A 62 -7.97 20.31 -6.23
C PHE A 62 -7.53 20.51 -7.68
N GLU A 63 -7.81 19.59 -8.58
CA GLU A 63 -7.47 19.69 -10.00
C GLU A 63 -8.16 20.90 -10.67
N LEU A 64 -9.38 21.19 -10.25
CA LEU A 64 -10.15 22.32 -10.82
C LEU A 64 -9.74 23.68 -10.28
N LYS A 65 -9.46 23.78 -8.98
CA LYS A 65 -9.34 25.07 -8.26
C LYS A 65 -8.09 25.16 -7.37
N GLY A 66 -7.28 24.13 -7.28
CA GLY A 66 -6.14 24.05 -6.35
C GLY A 66 -6.56 23.81 -4.90
N SER A 67 -5.69 24.21 -3.98
CA SER A 67 -5.93 24.10 -2.55
C SER A 67 -6.95 25.15 -2.10
N THR A 68 -8.18 24.72 -1.88
CA THR A 68 -9.31 25.54 -1.41
C THR A 68 -9.85 25.00 -0.10
N THR A 69 -10.70 25.77 0.57
CA THR A 69 -11.44 25.29 1.75
C THR A 69 -12.26 24.05 1.42
N GLU A 70 -12.80 23.98 0.21
CA GLU A 70 -13.59 22.86 -0.26
C GLU A 70 -12.74 21.58 -0.39
N SER A 71 -11.63 21.65 -1.15
CA SER A 71 -10.74 20.50 -1.35
C SER A 71 -10.10 20.02 -0.04
N LEU A 72 -9.72 20.97 0.84
CA LEU A 72 -9.23 20.68 2.19
C LEU A 72 -10.32 20.04 3.07
N GLY A 73 -11.55 20.51 2.96
CA GLY A 73 -12.67 19.96 3.73
C GLY A 73 -12.87 18.46 3.48
N TYR A 74 -12.80 18.04 2.23
CA TYR A 74 -12.95 16.64 1.86
C TYR A 74 -11.81 15.75 2.42
N ILE A 75 -10.56 16.13 2.21
CA ILE A 75 -9.44 15.31 2.68
C ILE A 75 -9.31 15.34 4.21
N ASN A 76 -9.57 16.48 4.83
CA ASN A 76 -9.51 16.63 6.27
C ASN A 76 -10.60 15.87 7.01
N ALA A 77 -11.76 15.65 6.41
CA ALA A 77 -12.79 14.77 6.98
C ALA A 77 -12.27 13.33 7.17
N ILE A 78 -11.45 12.82 6.25
CA ILE A 78 -10.82 11.50 6.38
C ILE A 78 -9.78 11.52 7.50
N ARG A 79 -8.93 12.56 7.51
CA ARG A 79 -7.84 12.71 8.48
C ARG A 79 -8.36 12.88 9.92
N GLU A 80 -9.42 13.68 10.09
CA GLU A 80 -10.08 13.87 11.37
C GLU A 80 -10.66 12.54 11.91
N ARG A 81 -11.36 11.78 11.06
CA ARG A 81 -11.85 10.45 11.43
C ARG A 81 -10.72 9.52 11.85
N ALA A 82 -9.55 9.62 11.20
CA ALA A 82 -8.37 8.82 11.51
C ALA A 82 -7.59 9.34 12.74
N GLY A 83 -7.99 10.46 13.33
CA GLY A 83 -7.27 11.09 14.45
C GLY A 83 -5.93 11.71 14.05
N VAL A 84 -5.76 12.04 12.76
CA VAL A 84 -4.54 12.65 12.22
C VAL A 84 -4.74 14.15 12.04
N GLN A 85 -3.68 14.93 12.25
CA GLN A 85 -3.74 16.39 12.11
C GLN A 85 -4.23 16.81 10.74
N PRO A 86 -5.18 17.78 10.65
CA PRO A 86 -5.67 18.28 9.38
C PRO A 86 -4.57 19.01 8.61
N LEU A 87 -4.69 18.99 7.29
CA LEU A 87 -3.83 19.76 6.40
C LEU A 87 -4.30 21.21 6.36
N THR A 88 -3.35 22.14 6.30
CA THR A 88 -3.60 23.57 6.12
C THR A 88 -3.49 24.02 4.66
N ALA A 89 -2.79 23.23 3.84
CA ALA A 89 -2.71 23.37 2.40
C ALA A 89 -2.73 21.98 1.75
N LEU A 90 -3.37 21.88 0.60
CA LEU A 90 -3.46 20.64 -0.15
C LEU A 90 -2.48 20.68 -1.32
N THR A 91 -1.73 19.60 -1.49
CA THR A 91 -0.89 19.34 -2.67
C THR A 91 -1.31 18.02 -3.30
N PHE A 92 -0.86 17.80 -4.54
CA PHE A 92 -1.11 16.52 -5.21
C PHE A 92 -0.46 15.36 -4.46
N GLU A 93 0.73 15.56 -3.91
CA GLU A 93 1.43 14.56 -3.10
C GLU A 93 0.64 14.18 -1.84
N ASN A 94 -0.06 15.14 -1.22
CA ASN A 94 -0.94 14.84 -0.10
C ASN A 94 -2.11 13.95 -0.53
N ILE A 95 -2.70 14.18 -1.70
CA ILE A 95 -3.78 13.35 -2.25
C ILE A 95 -3.27 11.94 -2.51
N VAL A 96 -2.10 11.81 -3.16
CA VAL A 96 -1.46 10.52 -3.43
C VAL A 96 -1.15 9.76 -2.14
N HIS A 97 -0.64 10.47 -1.14
CA HIS A 97 -0.31 9.87 0.16
C HIS A 97 -1.56 9.42 0.91
N GLU A 98 -2.59 10.26 0.99
CA GLU A 98 -3.81 9.94 1.72
C GLU A 98 -4.55 8.74 1.08
N ASN A 99 -4.62 8.67 -0.26
CA ASN A 99 -5.12 7.50 -0.96
C ASN A 99 -4.32 6.23 -0.63
N GLN A 100 -3.00 6.33 -0.57
CA GLN A 100 -2.14 5.20 -0.24
C GLN A 100 -2.41 4.63 1.16
N VAL A 101 -2.54 5.50 2.16
CA VAL A 101 -2.71 5.06 3.55
C VAL A 101 -4.15 4.67 3.85
N GLU A 102 -5.12 5.41 3.32
CA GLU A 102 -6.55 5.14 3.52
C GLU A 102 -6.97 3.83 2.85
N PHE A 103 -6.53 3.59 1.61
CA PHE A 103 -6.89 2.39 0.84
C PHE A 103 -5.82 1.30 0.83
N ALA A 104 -4.93 1.30 1.83
CA ALA A 104 -3.97 0.22 1.99
C ALA A 104 -4.70 -1.12 2.05
N PHE A 105 -4.25 -2.10 1.24
CA PHE A 105 -4.83 -3.43 1.08
C PHE A 105 -6.25 -3.51 0.47
N GLU A 106 -6.75 -2.43 -0.11
CA GLU A 106 -8.05 -2.39 -0.80
C GLU A 106 -7.93 -2.46 -2.34
N GLY A 107 -6.73 -2.67 -2.87
CA GLY A 107 -6.51 -2.85 -4.31
C GLY A 107 -6.42 -1.55 -5.12
N HIS A 108 -6.59 -0.38 -4.49
CA HIS A 108 -6.60 0.93 -5.17
C HIS A 108 -5.24 1.32 -5.76
N ARG A 109 -4.14 1.08 -5.03
CA ARG A 109 -2.80 1.61 -5.33
C ARG A 109 -2.33 1.36 -6.75
N TRP A 110 -2.60 0.16 -7.29
CA TRP A 110 -2.21 -0.20 -8.66
C TRP A 110 -2.87 0.72 -9.70
N TRP A 111 -4.16 0.92 -9.55
CA TRP A 111 -4.93 1.73 -10.50
C TRP A 111 -4.63 3.21 -10.35
N ASP A 112 -4.50 3.70 -9.14
CA ASP A 112 -4.19 5.09 -8.83
C ASP A 112 -2.84 5.51 -9.40
N LEU A 113 -1.79 4.74 -9.17
CA LEU A 113 -0.47 5.05 -9.72
C LEU A 113 -0.45 5.00 -11.25
N LYS A 114 -1.25 4.14 -11.86
CA LYS A 114 -1.38 4.10 -13.33
C LYS A 114 -2.11 5.33 -13.87
N ARG A 115 -3.26 5.69 -13.30
CA ARG A 115 -4.03 6.85 -13.77
C ARG A 115 -3.30 8.18 -13.56
N TRP A 116 -2.54 8.31 -12.48
CA TRP A 116 -1.71 9.48 -12.19
C TRP A 116 -0.37 9.49 -12.94
N ARG A 117 -0.05 8.46 -13.70
CA ARG A 117 1.25 8.32 -14.39
C ARG A 117 2.46 8.40 -13.44
N LEU A 118 2.30 7.79 -12.27
CA LEU A 118 3.33 7.69 -11.24
C LEU A 118 3.97 6.29 -11.12
N ALA A 119 3.37 5.28 -11.76
CA ALA A 119 3.79 3.89 -11.58
C ALA A 119 5.24 3.63 -12.04
N ASP A 120 5.65 4.21 -13.16
CA ASP A 120 7.01 4.12 -13.67
C ASP A 120 8.05 4.86 -12.78
N LYS A 121 7.63 5.92 -12.10
CA LYS A 121 8.48 6.67 -11.18
C LYS A 121 8.65 5.98 -9.83
N ILE A 122 7.59 5.33 -9.35
CA ILE A 122 7.56 4.72 -8.02
C ILE A 122 8.05 3.26 -8.07
N TRP A 123 7.67 2.50 -9.11
CA TRP A 123 7.98 1.08 -9.23
C TRP A 123 9.07 0.76 -10.23
N ASN A 124 9.76 1.75 -10.77
CA ASN A 124 10.89 1.47 -11.64
C ASN A 124 12.13 1.24 -10.80
N GLY A 125 12.53 -0.02 -10.69
CA GLY A 125 13.61 -0.49 -9.86
C GLY A 125 14.98 -0.11 -10.38
N ASP A 126 15.33 1.09 -10.09
CA ASP A 126 16.70 1.54 -10.03
C ASP A 126 17.18 1.41 -8.58
N SER A 127 18.45 1.07 -8.38
CA SER A 127 19.08 0.98 -7.07
C SER A 127 18.99 2.28 -6.27
N ASN A 128 18.75 3.39 -6.94
CA ASN A 128 18.61 4.72 -6.36
C ASN A 128 17.15 5.10 -6.03
N ASN A 129 16.16 4.26 -6.40
CA ASN A 129 14.76 4.50 -6.08
C ASN A 129 14.30 3.61 -4.91
N PRO A 130 14.28 4.16 -3.67
CA PRO A 130 13.89 3.38 -2.50
C PRO A 130 12.47 2.79 -2.58
N SER A 131 11.57 3.45 -3.29
CA SER A 131 10.18 3.01 -3.44
C SER A 131 10.03 1.76 -4.30
N ALA A 132 11.01 1.46 -5.16
CA ALA A 132 11.01 0.27 -5.98
C ALA A 132 11.59 -0.95 -5.27
N GLN A 133 12.25 -0.75 -4.15
CA GLN A 133 12.76 -1.84 -3.32
C GLN A 133 11.68 -2.32 -2.35
N ARG A 134 11.54 -3.63 -2.23
CA ARG A 134 10.64 -4.21 -1.24
C ARG A 134 11.33 -4.17 0.11
N ARG A 135 10.73 -3.48 1.06
CA ARG A 135 11.21 -3.30 2.41
C ARG A 135 10.24 -3.87 3.42
N GLY A 136 10.75 -4.28 4.55
CA GLY A 136 9.96 -4.72 5.68
C GLY A 136 10.49 -4.10 6.96
N LEU A 137 9.60 -3.96 7.94
CA LEU A 137 9.95 -3.55 9.29
C LEU A 137 10.21 -4.79 10.13
N TRP A 138 11.39 -4.87 10.76
CA TRP A 138 11.74 -5.94 11.69
C TRP A 138 11.58 -5.43 13.12
N PRO A 139 10.69 -6.04 13.91
CA PRO A 139 10.55 -5.71 15.32
C PRO A 139 11.67 -6.36 16.15
N TYR A 140 12.24 -5.61 17.06
CA TYR A 140 13.21 -6.07 18.04
C TYR A 140 12.81 -5.60 19.44
N LEU A 141 12.74 -6.51 20.39
CA LEU A 141 12.55 -6.14 21.80
C LEU A 141 13.88 -5.78 22.43
N VAL A 142 13.95 -4.63 23.09
CA VAL A 142 15.13 -4.22 23.85
C VAL A 142 15.14 -4.96 25.19
N VAL A 143 16.06 -5.88 25.36
CA VAL A 143 16.17 -6.72 26.57
C VAL A 143 17.27 -6.29 27.53
N ASP A 144 18.10 -5.34 27.12
CA ASP A 144 19.13 -4.77 27.95
C ASP A 144 18.52 -3.86 29.06
N LYS A 145 18.69 -4.25 30.28
CA LYS A 145 18.15 -3.49 31.45
C LYS A 145 18.80 -2.12 31.66
N GLY A 146 19.99 -1.89 31.09
CA GLY A 146 20.69 -0.62 31.11
C GLY A 146 20.24 0.36 30.02
N ASP A 147 19.45 -0.09 29.03
CA ASP A 147 18.98 0.76 27.94
C ASP A 147 17.69 1.50 28.32
N ALA A 148 17.64 2.80 28.02
CA ALA A 148 16.46 3.64 28.23
C ALA A 148 15.17 3.12 27.52
N ASN A 149 15.32 2.26 26.53
CA ASN A 149 14.22 1.63 25.83
C ASN A 149 13.98 0.18 26.29
N HIS A 150 14.50 -0.24 27.44
CA HIS A 150 14.24 -1.58 27.97
C HIS A 150 12.75 -1.91 27.99
N GLY A 151 12.41 -3.08 27.48
CA GLY A 151 11.02 -3.55 27.39
C GLY A 151 10.20 -2.94 26.25
N LYS A 152 10.76 -2.02 25.44
CA LYS A 152 10.10 -1.45 24.28
C LYS A 152 10.49 -2.18 22.99
N TRP A 153 9.58 -2.17 22.03
CA TRP A 153 9.84 -2.62 20.68
C TRP A 153 10.46 -1.49 19.85
N VAL A 154 11.56 -1.78 19.19
CA VAL A 154 12.17 -0.92 18.17
C VAL A 154 12.07 -1.59 16.81
N PHE A 155 11.90 -0.78 15.75
CA PHE A 155 11.65 -1.28 14.42
C PHE A 155 12.77 -0.84 13.48
N PHE A 156 13.33 -1.79 12.75
CA PHE A 156 14.35 -1.51 11.75
C PHE A 156 13.82 -1.83 10.36
N GLU A 157 13.93 -0.87 9.48
CA GLU A 157 13.63 -1.08 8.08
C GLU A 157 14.77 -1.88 7.42
N LYS A 158 14.43 -2.95 6.73
CA LYS A 158 15.37 -3.78 6.00
C LYS A 158 14.87 -4.05 4.58
N ASN A 159 15.81 -4.14 3.65
CA ASN A 159 15.51 -4.63 2.30
C ASN A 159 15.18 -6.12 2.35
N MET A 160 14.15 -6.52 1.62
CA MET A 160 13.69 -7.91 1.55
C MET A 160 14.34 -8.67 0.39
N THR A 161 15.59 -8.39 0.10
CA THR A 161 16.33 -8.99 -1.02
C THR A 161 16.53 -10.51 -0.91
N GLU A 162 16.55 -11.05 0.30
CA GLU A 162 16.61 -12.50 0.53
C GLU A 162 15.34 -13.23 0.03
N ILE A 163 14.20 -12.53 0.02
CA ILE A 163 12.90 -13.08 -0.38
C ILE A 163 12.53 -12.63 -1.78
N TYR A 164 12.82 -11.38 -2.07
CA TYR A 164 12.53 -10.71 -3.33
C TYR A 164 13.83 -10.12 -3.89
N PRO A 165 14.65 -10.94 -4.56
CA PRO A 165 15.99 -10.53 -5.00
C PRO A 165 15.96 -9.43 -6.08
N TYR A 166 14.82 -9.29 -6.75
CA TYR A 166 14.67 -8.30 -7.81
C TYR A 166 13.83 -7.12 -7.35
N PRO A 167 14.27 -5.88 -7.63
CA PRO A 167 13.42 -4.70 -7.42
C PRO A 167 12.17 -4.77 -8.29
N LEU A 168 11.17 -3.98 -7.93
CA LEU A 168 10.02 -3.79 -8.81
C LEU A 168 10.48 -3.12 -10.10
N LYS A 169 9.92 -3.54 -11.24
CA LYS A 169 10.19 -2.95 -12.53
C LYS A 169 8.87 -2.62 -13.22
N PHE A 170 8.68 -1.35 -13.53
CA PHE A 170 7.52 -0.87 -14.26
C PHE A 170 7.98 -0.10 -15.49
N GLU A 171 7.71 -0.62 -16.67
CA GLU A 171 8.01 -0.01 -17.96
C GLU A 171 6.79 0.73 -18.52
N LEU A 172 7.01 1.67 -19.43
CA LEU A 172 5.92 2.46 -20.01
C LEU A 172 4.84 1.60 -20.69
N ARG A 173 5.24 0.46 -21.26
CA ARG A 173 4.27 -0.50 -21.84
C ARG A 173 3.27 -1.06 -20.82
N HIS A 174 3.63 -1.12 -19.53
CA HIS A 174 2.77 -1.64 -18.48
C HIS A 174 1.60 -0.71 -18.10
N TYR A 175 1.59 0.53 -18.61
CA TYR A 175 0.41 1.38 -18.51
C TYR A 175 -0.76 0.88 -19.35
N TYR A 176 -0.47 0.09 -20.39
CA TYR A 176 -1.45 -0.39 -21.36
C TYR A 176 -1.53 -1.91 -21.30
N GLY A 177 -2.71 -2.46 -21.58
CA GLY A 177 -2.85 -3.88 -21.84
C GLY A 177 -2.31 -4.22 -23.23
N GLU A 178 -1.69 -5.37 -23.38
CA GLU A 178 -1.29 -5.87 -24.69
C GLU A 178 -2.48 -6.55 -25.38
N PHE A 179 -2.60 -6.35 -26.71
CA PHE A 179 -3.52 -7.13 -27.52
C PHE A 179 -2.86 -8.46 -27.89
N GLU A 180 -3.60 -9.54 -27.77
CA GLU A 180 -3.12 -10.84 -28.24
C GLU A 180 -2.83 -10.83 -29.73
N ASN A 181 -1.75 -11.49 -30.14
CA ASN A 181 -1.35 -11.56 -31.55
C ASN A 181 -2.47 -12.13 -32.45
N GLY A 182 -3.27 -13.06 -31.94
CA GLY A 182 -4.43 -13.59 -32.66
C GLY A 182 -5.45 -12.51 -33.01
N TRP A 183 -5.71 -11.59 -32.11
CA TRP A 183 -6.65 -10.48 -32.36
C TRP A 183 -6.09 -9.50 -33.39
N LEU A 184 -4.82 -9.17 -33.29
CA LEU A 184 -4.12 -8.28 -34.24
C LEU A 184 -4.11 -8.87 -35.65
N ASN A 185 -3.87 -10.18 -35.78
CA ASN A 185 -3.82 -10.87 -37.07
C ASN A 185 -5.21 -10.97 -37.72
N ASN A 186 -6.25 -11.14 -36.91
CA ASN A 186 -7.61 -11.32 -37.41
C ASN A 186 -8.35 -9.99 -37.64
N ASN A 187 -7.83 -8.88 -37.15
CA ASN A 187 -8.44 -7.57 -37.35
C ASN A 187 -7.39 -6.54 -37.81
N PRO A 188 -7.26 -6.33 -39.13
CA PRO A 188 -6.27 -5.41 -39.68
C PRO A 188 -6.48 -3.93 -39.31
N LYS A 189 -7.65 -3.60 -38.73
CA LYS A 189 -7.94 -2.25 -38.22
C LYS A 189 -7.52 -2.06 -36.77
N LEU A 190 -7.16 -3.12 -36.05
CA LEU A 190 -6.72 -3.06 -34.67
C LEU A 190 -5.26 -2.61 -34.63
N VAL A 191 -5.02 -1.50 -33.98
CA VAL A 191 -3.68 -0.94 -33.82
C VAL A 191 -3.12 -1.38 -32.47
N LYS A 192 -1.85 -1.75 -32.43
CA LYS A 192 -1.14 -2.07 -31.20
C LYS A 192 -1.22 -0.92 -30.20
N ASN A 193 -1.29 -1.25 -28.92
CA ASN A 193 -1.16 -0.26 -27.87
C ASN A 193 0.24 0.38 -27.87
N PRO A 194 0.39 1.60 -27.36
CA PRO A 194 1.69 2.23 -27.24
C PRO A 194 2.68 1.34 -26.49
N TYR A 195 3.91 1.24 -27.01
CA TYR A 195 5.01 0.45 -26.43
C TYR A 195 4.83 -1.10 -26.46
N GLN A 196 3.81 -1.60 -27.14
CA GLN A 196 3.61 -3.04 -27.37
C GLN A 196 4.55 -3.59 -28.46
#